data_20c18416dd71ad76756bc672ddcd629d
#
_entry.id   20c18416dd71ad76756bc672ddcd629d
#
_cell.length_a   1.000
_cell.length_b   1.000
_cell.length_c   1.000
_cell.angle_alpha   90.00
_cell.angle_beta   90.00
_cell.angle_gamma   90.00
#
_symmetry.space_group_name_H-M   'P 1'
#
loop_
_entity.id
_entity.type
_entity.pdbx_description
1 polymer ?
#
loop_
_entity_poly.entity_id
_entity_poly.type
_entity_poly.pdbx_seq_one_letter_code
_entity_poly.pdbx_strand_id
1 'polypeptide(L)' 'MPTLFIVFGFRFMFYSNDHEPIHVHVIKGNAEARFQVQPDVVLLDSKGLKPAELKLAESLVEENKEMIIERWKAYFAQ' A
#
# COMPACT_ATOMS: atom_id res chain seq x y z
N MET A 1 -6.63 5.57 -11.40
CA MET A 1 -5.87 5.07 -10.24
C MET A 1 -6.82 4.48 -9.23
N PRO A 2 -6.73 3.22 -8.97
CA PRO A 2 -7.66 2.60 -8.04
C PRO A 2 -7.28 2.88 -6.59
N THR A 3 -8.22 3.44 -5.86
CA THR A 3 -8.12 3.53 -4.41
C THR A 3 -8.73 2.25 -3.87
N LEU A 4 -7.95 1.50 -3.09
CA LEU A 4 -8.41 0.25 -2.53
C LEU A 4 -9.30 0.48 -1.32
N PHE A 5 -8.81 1.28 -0.40
CA PHE A 5 -9.60 1.64 0.80
C PHE A 5 -8.93 2.83 1.49
N ILE A 6 -9.71 3.49 2.34
CA ILE A 6 -9.25 4.62 3.13
C ILE A 6 -9.60 4.31 4.57
N VAL A 7 -8.61 4.36 5.47
CA VAL A 7 -8.83 4.11 6.88
C VAL A 7 -7.82 4.92 7.70
N PHE A 8 -8.27 5.50 8.80
CA PHE A 8 -7.44 6.33 9.69
C PHE A 8 -6.70 7.44 8.94
N GLY A 9 -7.31 7.98 7.88
CA GLY A 9 -6.70 9.03 7.10
C GLY A 9 -5.68 8.57 6.08
N PHE A 10 -5.40 7.28 6.03
CA PHE A 10 -4.50 6.71 5.01
C PHE A 10 -5.30 6.26 3.81
N ARG A 11 -4.80 6.59 2.62
CA ARG A 11 -5.35 6.07 1.37
C ARG A 11 -4.42 5.01 0.84
N PHE A 12 -4.94 3.80 0.62
CA PHE A 12 -4.18 2.68 0.09
C PHE A 12 -4.56 2.51 -1.37
N MET A 13 -3.57 2.55 -2.26
CA MET A 13 -3.85 2.61 -3.69
C MET A 13 -2.71 2.07 -4.53
N PHE A 14 -3.01 1.78 -5.80
CA PHE A 14 -2.02 1.48 -6.83
C PHE A 14 -1.98 2.62 -7.84
N TYR A 15 -0.84 2.80 -8.51
CA TYR A 15 -0.77 3.64 -9.70
C TYR A 15 -0.85 2.73 -10.92
N SER A 16 -1.41 3.25 -12.02
CA SER A 16 -1.64 2.44 -13.22
C SER A 16 -0.36 1.94 -13.86
N ASN A 17 0.77 2.60 -13.60
CA ASN A 17 2.06 2.20 -14.16
C ASN A 17 2.92 1.42 -13.17
N ASP A 18 2.33 0.93 -12.09
CA ASP A 18 3.07 0.11 -11.14
C ASP A 18 3.48 -1.22 -11.77
N HIS A 19 4.61 -1.75 -11.31
CA HIS A 19 5.18 -3.00 -11.78
C HIS A 19 5.44 -3.92 -10.61
N GLU A 20 5.60 -5.22 -10.91
CA GLU A 20 6.03 -6.17 -9.89
C GLU A 20 7.34 -5.73 -9.26
N PRO A 21 7.56 -6.04 -7.99
CA PRO A 21 6.74 -6.90 -7.13
C PRO A 21 5.47 -6.23 -6.68
N ILE A 22 4.51 -7.03 -6.20
CA ILE A 22 3.23 -6.51 -5.72
C ILE A 22 3.50 -5.57 -4.54
N HIS A 23 3.00 -4.35 -4.66
CA HIS A 23 3.19 -3.35 -3.62
C HIS A 23 1.98 -2.42 -3.57
N VAL A 24 1.87 -1.67 -2.48
CA VAL A 24 0.77 -0.74 -2.29
C VAL A 24 1.33 0.59 -1.83
N HIS A 25 0.71 1.67 -2.29
CA HIS A 25 1.05 3.03 -1.86
C HIS A 25 0.11 3.45 -0.75
N VAL A 26 0.68 4.05 0.29
CA VAL A 26 -0.08 4.56 1.43
C VAL A 26 0.13 6.07 1.48
N ILE A 27 -0.94 6.82 1.33
CA ILE A 27 -0.85 8.28 1.22
C ILE A 27 -1.64 8.92 2.34
N LYS A 28 -1.04 9.89 3.02
CA LYS A 28 -1.69 10.70 4.03
C LYS A 28 -1.25 12.13 3.86
N GLY A 29 -2.17 12.99 3.38
CA GLY A 29 -1.80 14.38 3.08
C GLY A 29 -0.70 14.41 2.03
N ASN A 30 0.43 15.04 2.37
CA ASN A 30 1.58 15.10 1.46
C ASN A 30 2.59 13.98 1.72
N ALA A 31 2.30 13.10 2.66
CA ALA A 31 3.21 12.02 3.02
C ALA A 31 2.86 10.75 2.27
N GLU A 32 3.85 9.93 2.00
CA GLU A 32 3.63 8.71 1.23
C GLU A 32 4.61 7.63 1.68
N ALA A 33 4.15 6.37 1.65
CA ALA A 33 5.01 5.22 1.85
C ALA A 33 4.64 4.15 0.84
N ARG A 34 5.57 3.25 0.54
CA ARG A 34 5.30 2.09 -0.29
C ARG A 34 5.67 0.85 0.48
N PHE A 35 4.77 -0.12 0.45
CA PHE A 35 5.00 -1.41 1.10
C PHE A 35 4.93 -2.51 0.06
N GLN A 36 5.96 -3.36 0.01
CA GLN A 36 5.88 -4.59 -0.74
C GLN A 36 4.95 -5.52 0.04
N VAL A 37 4.12 -6.27 -0.66
CA VAL A 37 3.09 -7.05 -0.01
C VAL A 37 3.36 -8.54 -0.12
N GLN A 38 4.10 -8.97 -1.12
CA GLN A 38 4.36 -10.38 -1.35
C GLN A 38 5.83 -10.58 -1.69
N PRO A 39 6.49 -11.61 -1.13
CA PRO A 39 5.93 -12.65 -0.25
C PRO A 39 5.63 -12.17 1.16
N ASP A 40 6.33 -11.15 1.63
CA ASP A 40 6.15 -10.59 2.96
C ASP A 40 5.92 -9.10 2.86
N VAL A 41 5.30 -8.53 3.88
CA VAL A 41 5.09 -7.08 3.94
C VAL A 41 6.40 -6.42 4.35
N VAL A 42 6.94 -5.58 3.48
CA VAL A 42 8.22 -4.91 3.70
C VAL A 42 8.08 -3.45 3.29
N LEU A 43 8.51 -2.55 4.15
CA LEU A 43 8.54 -1.13 3.81
C LEU A 43 9.63 -0.90 2.76
N LEU A 44 9.26 -0.38 1.61
CA LEU A 44 10.21 -0.10 0.53
C LEU A 44 10.79 1.30 0.68
N ASP A 45 9.92 2.29 0.92
CA ASP A 45 10.38 3.64 1.18
C ASP A 45 9.24 4.43 1.80
N SER A 46 9.57 5.59 2.37
CA SER A 46 8.58 6.48 2.93
C SER A 46 9.11 7.90 2.94
N LYS A 47 8.19 8.85 2.93
CA LYS A 47 8.53 10.26 2.98
C LYS A 47 7.41 10.98 3.72
N GLY A 48 7.76 11.57 4.87
CA GLY A 48 6.84 12.42 5.61
C GLY A 48 5.98 11.75 6.65
N LEU A 49 5.98 10.42 6.71
CA LEU A 49 5.21 9.72 7.74
C LEU A 49 6.04 9.57 9.00
N LYS A 50 5.39 9.75 10.15
CA LYS A 50 6.03 9.57 11.44
C LYS A 50 6.18 8.07 11.74
N PRO A 51 7.12 7.70 12.62
CA PRO A 51 7.30 6.27 12.94
C PRO A 51 6.03 5.57 13.40
N ALA A 52 5.22 6.23 14.21
CA ALA A 52 3.96 5.63 14.66
C ALA A 52 2.98 5.44 13.51
N GLU A 53 2.98 6.38 12.55
CA GLU A 53 2.13 6.28 11.37
C GLU A 53 2.58 5.14 10.47
N LEU A 54 3.90 4.97 10.31
CA LEU A 54 4.43 3.88 9.52
C LEU A 54 4.07 2.53 10.12
N LYS A 55 4.14 2.44 11.45
CA LYS A 55 3.82 1.19 12.13
C LYS A 55 2.34 0.85 11.96
N LEU A 56 1.47 1.85 12.09
CA LEU A 56 0.04 1.64 11.90
C LEU A 56 -0.25 1.24 10.45
N ALA A 57 0.36 1.94 9.49
CA ALA A 57 0.17 1.62 8.09
C ALA A 57 0.62 0.20 7.79
N GLU A 58 1.76 -0.21 8.33
CA GLU A 58 2.27 -1.56 8.11
C GLU A 58 1.29 -2.61 8.64
N SER A 59 0.73 -2.39 9.82
CA SER A 59 -0.22 -3.34 10.39
C SER A 59 -1.50 -3.42 9.55
N LEU A 60 -1.91 -2.29 8.97
CA LEU A 60 -3.08 -2.29 8.09
C LEU A 60 -2.82 -3.03 6.78
N VAL A 61 -1.61 -2.91 6.25
CA VAL A 61 -1.23 -3.68 5.06
C VAL A 61 -1.22 -5.16 5.37
N GLU A 62 -0.64 -5.55 6.52
CA GLU A 62 -0.62 -6.95 6.94
C GLU A 62 -2.04 -7.51 7.05
N GLU A 63 -2.92 -6.74 7.68
CA GLU A 63 -4.29 -7.16 7.92
C GLU A 63 -5.07 -7.36 6.63
N ASN A 64 -4.74 -6.56 5.61
CA ASN A 64 -5.46 -6.57 4.34
C ASN A 64 -4.65 -7.18 3.20
N LYS A 65 -3.60 -7.91 3.55
CA LYS A 65 -2.63 -8.41 2.59
C LYS A 65 -3.27 -9.19 1.44
N GLU A 66 -4.14 -10.14 1.77
CA GLU A 66 -4.73 -10.99 0.74
C GLU A 66 -5.64 -10.22 -0.20
N MET A 67 -6.40 -9.28 0.35
CA MET A 67 -7.27 -8.45 -0.46
C MET A 67 -6.45 -7.58 -1.41
N ILE A 68 -5.35 -7.04 -0.92
CA ILE A 68 -4.46 -6.20 -1.73
C ILE A 68 -3.89 -7.01 -2.89
N ILE A 69 -3.42 -8.23 -2.60
CA ILE A 69 -2.87 -9.10 -3.63
C ILE A 69 -3.92 -9.43 -4.69
N GLU A 70 -5.13 -9.76 -4.26
CA GLU A 70 -6.22 -10.06 -5.20
C GLU A 70 -6.54 -8.85 -6.08
N ARG A 71 -6.61 -7.66 -5.47
CA ARG A 71 -6.91 -6.46 -6.23
C ARG A 71 -5.80 -6.14 -7.22
N TRP A 72 -4.55 -6.37 -6.83
CA TRP A 72 -3.42 -6.18 -7.73
C TRP A 72 -3.56 -7.09 -8.96
N LYS A 73 -3.80 -8.38 -8.71
CA LYS A 73 -3.91 -9.34 -9.80
C LYS A 73 -5.07 -9.00 -10.74
N ALA A 74 -6.20 -8.61 -10.17
CA ALA A 74 -7.36 -8.24 -10.96
C ALA A 74 -7.08 -6.98 -11.79
N TYR A 75 -6.41 -5.99 -11.20
CA TYR A 75 -6.17 -4.72 -11.86
C TYR A 75 -5.15 -4.83 -12.97
N PHE A 76 -4.09 -5.61 -12.75
CA PHE A 76 -3.00 -5.73 -13.72
C PHE A 76 -3.08 -6.97 -14.60
N ALA A 77 -4.19 -7.70 -14.57
CA ALA A 77 -4.38 -8.90 -15.37
C ALA A 77 -4.89 -8.61 -16.78
N GLN A 78 -4.84 -7.37 -17.20
CA GLN A 78 -5.37 -6.92 -18.50
C GLN A 78 -4.58 -7.47 -19.68
#